data_005c9f8cd7392a8b9c540987821d21ad
#
_entry.id   005c9f8cd7392a8b9c540987821d21ad
#
_cell.length_a   1.000
_cell.length_b   1.000
_cell.length_c   1.000
_cell.angle_alpha   90.00
_cell.angle_beta   90.00
_cell.angle_gamma   90.00
#
_symmetry.space_group_name_H-M   'P 1'
#
loop_
_entity.id
_entity.type
_entity.pdbx_description
1 polymer ?
#
loop_
_entity_poly.entity_id
_entity_poly.type
_entity_poly.pdbx_seq_one_letter_code
_entity_poly.pdbx_strand_id
1 'polypeptide(L)'
;MKRAFISIILAALTMGATAQNTISIEKNDSATIISSHKIIASFPGGQQALTKFLNKNLQYPDAAGDYGVEGSVVMTFFVEKDGSLSEISANDCKIDRFNTTKFSQETESKQKELKKQFALLFAKEGARVIRKMPKWMPGKVNGKSVRTKINQRITFSDPNK
;
A
#
# COMPACT_ATOMS: atom_id res chain seq x y z
N MET A 1 31.98 -46.68 -4.96
CA MET A 1 30.68 -47.31 -4.59
C MET A 1 29.61 -46.27 -4.80
N LYS A 2 28.76 -46.49 -5.80
CA LYS A 2 27.71 -45.58 -6.26
C LYS A 2 26.50 -45.71 -5.36
N ARG A 3 25.94 -44.61 -4.85
CA ARG A 3 24.62 -44.62 -4.19
C ARG A 3 23.70 -43.73 -4.96
N ALA A 4 22.64 -44.35 -5.46
CA ALA A 4 21.60 -43.79 -6.31
C ALA A 4 20.68 -42.84 -5.56
N PHE A 5 20.29 -41.77 -6.24
CA PHE A 5 19.19 -40.89 -5.84
C PHE A 5 17.87 -41.49 -6.30
N ILE A 6 16.93 -41.66 -5.40
CA ILE A 6 15.56 -42.02 -5.73
C ILE A 6 14.73 -40.73 -5.66
N SER A 7 14.32 -40.22 -6.83
CA SER A 7 13.28 -39.24 -6.98
C SER A 7 11.92 -39.89 -6.77
N ILE A 8 11.14 -39.41 -5.83
CA ILE A 8 9.71 -39.68 -5.77
C ILE A 8 8.95 -38.38 -6.08
N ILE A 9 8.42 -38.33 -7.29
CA ILE A 9 7.41 -37.39 -7.70
C ILE A 9 6.06 -37.94 -7.27
N LEU A 10 5.36 -37.27 -6.39
CA LEU A 10 3.95 -37.54 -6.12
C LEU A 10 3.13 -36.28 -6.47
N ALA A 11 2.45 -36.39 -7.60
CA ALA A 11 1.41 -35.43 -7.98
C ALA A 11 0.11 -35.84 -7.25
N ALA A 12 -0.51 -34.91 -6.57
CA ALA A 12 -1.91 -35.03 -6.16
C ALA A 12 -2.59 -33.65 -6.24
N LEU A 13 -3.66 -33.72 -6.94
CA LEU A 13 -4.60 -32.73 -7.44
C LEU A 13 -5.58 -32.27 -6.35
N THR A 14 -6.00 -30.98 -6.48
CA THR A 14 -7.29 -30.37 -6.14
C THR A 14 -7.57 -29.82 -4.74
N MET A 15 -7.97 -28.56 -4.80
CA MET A 15 -9.03 -27.80 -4.12
C MET A 15 -8.82 -27.33 -2.68
N GLY A 16 -8.94 -26.03 -2.52
CA GLY A 16 -9.28 -25.37 -1.27
C GLY A 16 -8.36 -24.21 -0.92
N ALA A 17 -8.81 -22.99 -1.26
CA ALA A 17 -8.12 -21.76 -0.90
C ALA A 17 -8.14 -21.52 0.61
N THR A 18 -7.02 -21.74 1.26
CA THR A 18 -6.64 -21.10 2.52
C THR A 18 -5.16 -20.79 2.42
N ALA A 19 -4.84 -19.50 2.46
CA ALA A 19 -3.46 -19.02 2.45
C ALA A 19 -2.74 -19.52 3.71
N GLN A 20 -2.16 -20.70 3.65
CA GLN A 20 -1.21 -21.17 4.65
C GLN A 20 0.19 -20.79 4.16
N ASN A 21 0.81 -19.91 4.92
CA ASN A 21 2.20 -19.51 4.77
C ASN A 21 3.08 -20.72 5.11
N THR A 22 3.48 -21.48 4.10
CA THR A 22 4.34 -22.67 4.27
C THR A 22 5.78 -22.19 4.47
N ILE A 23 6.25 -22.25 5.70
CA ILE A 23 7.66 -22.05 6.03
C ILE A 23 8.36 -23.40 5.80
N SER A 24 9.32 -23.42 4.88
CA SER A 24 10.22 -24.56 4.68
C SER A 24 11.09 -24.75 5.92
N ILE A 25 10.95 -25.91 6.57
CA ILE A 25 11.75 -26.27 7.74
C ILE A 25 13.01 -26.98 7.26
N GLU A 26 14.15 -26.33 7.36
CA GLU A 26 15.44 -27.03 7.38
C GLU A 26 15.69 -27.57 8.79
N LYS A 27 15.93 -28.86 8.84
CA LYS A 27 16.13 -29.64 10.05
C LYS A 27 17.57 -29.46 10.53
N ASN A 28 17.79 -28.67 11.56
CA ASN A 28 18.97 -28.77 12.41
C ASN A 28 18.57 -28.57 13.87
N ASP A 29 19.01 -29.48 14.68
CA ASP A 29 18.85 -29.73 16.10
C ASP A 29 18.49 -28.56 17.01
N SER A 30 17.46 -28.80 17.85
CA SER A 30 17.13 -28.07 19.09
C SER A 30 16.83 -26.59 18.95
N ALA A 31 15.99 -26.22 17.99
CA ALA A 31 15.35 -24.91 18.00
C ALA A 31 13.87 -25.09 18.38
N THR A 32 13.53 -24.64 19.56
CA THR A 32 12.14 -24.38 19.96
C THR A 32 11.48 -23.54 18.88
N ILE A 33 10.48 -24.10 18.18
CA ILE A 33 9.69 -23.36 17.18
C ILE A 33 8.89 -22.31 17.93
N ILE A 34 9.45 -21.11 18.07
CA ILE A 34 8.72 -19.95 18.55
C ILE A 34 7.86 -19.48 17.39
N SER A 35 6.63 -19.96 17.32
CA SER A 35 5.58 -19.43 16.46
C SER A 35 5.33 -17.97 16.89
N SER A 36 5.98 -17.02 16.24
CA SER A 36 5.77 -15.60 16.52
C SER A 36 4.39 -15.20 16.01
N HIS A 37 3.43 -15.00 16.92
CA HIS A 37 2.12 -14.46 16.60
C HIS A 37 2.29 -12.98 16.19
N LYS A 38 2.27 -12.72 14.87
CA LYS A 38 2.39 -11.38 14.31
C LYS A 38 1.01 -10.88 13.90
N ILE A 39 0.58 -9.77 14.49
CA ILE A 39 -0.62 -9.02 14.09
C ILE A 39 -0.15 -7.77 13.34
N ILE A 40 -0.67 -7.55 12.13
CA ILE A 40 -0.34 -6.37 11.33
C ILE A 40 -1.17 -5.19 11.83
N ALA A 41 -0.58 -3.98 11.82
CA ALA A 41 -1.32 -2.76 12.12
C ALA A 41 -2.48 -2.56 11.14
N SER A 42 -3.63 -2.08 11.64
CA SER A 42 -4.84 -1.93 10.83
C SER A 42 -5.62 -0.66 11.18
N PHE A 43 -6.33 -0.13 10.20
CA PHE A 43 -7.26 0.96 10.41
C PHE A 43 -8.42 0.51 11.31
N PRO A 44 -8.96 1.36 12.21
CA PRO A 44 -10.15 1.03 13.00
C PRO A 44 -11.33 0.65 12.10
N GLY A 45 -11.86 -0.55 12.29
CA GLY A 45 -12.89 -1.12 11.41
C GLY A 45 -12.37 -1.78 10.14
N GLY A 46 -11.04 -1.92 10.00
CA GLY A 46 -10.40 -2.68 8.92
C GLY A 46 -10.40 -1.99 7.56
N GLN A 47 -10.12 -2.78 6.52
CA GLN A 47 -9.93 -2.26 5.15
C GLN A 47 -11.17 -1.55 4.59
N GLN A 48 -12.35 -2.05 4.86
CA GLN A 48 -13.59 -1.42 4.36
C GLN A 48 -13.81 -0.03 4.97
N ALA A 49 -13.53 0.13 6.28
CA ALA A 49 -13.62 1.41 6.96
C ALA A 49 -12.56 2.39 6.45
N LEU A 50 -11.35 1.92 6.17
CA LEU A 50 -10.29 2.72 5.54
C LEU A 50 -10.72 3.23 4.16
N THR A 51 -11.27 2.37 3.31
CA THR A 51 -11.77 2.75 1.98
C THR A 51 -12.87 3.81 2.09
N LYS A 52 -13.85 3.62 2.98
CA LYS A 52 -14.90 4.62 3.23
C LYS A 52 -14.33 5.94 3.74
N PHE A 53 -13.34 5.88 4.64
CA PHE A 53 -12.68 7.07 5.16
C PHE A 53 -11.95 7.83 4.05
N LEU A 54 -11.19 7.14 3.22
CA LEU A 54 -10.48 7.75 2.08
C LEU A 54 -11.47 8.39 1.12
N ASN A 55 -12.50 7.67 0.67
CA ASN A 55 -13.51 8.19 -0.25
C ASN A 55 -14.24 9.43 0.29
N LYS A 56 -14.48 9.49 1.62
CA LYS A 56 -15.12 10.64 2.26
C LYS A 56 -14.22 11.86 2.39
N ASN A 57 -12.92 11.64 2.63
CA ASN A 57 -12.00 12.71 3.01
C ASN A 57 -11.03 13.12 1.91
N LEU A 58 -10.87 12.29 0.88
CA LEU A 58 -10.02 12.59 -0.27
C LEU A 58 -10.66 13.70 -1.11
N GLN A 59 -9.86 14.71 -1.44
CA GLN A 59 -10.27 15.80 -2.32
C GLN A 59 -9.46 15.68 -3.62
N TYR A 60 -10.16 15.71 -4.72
CA TYR A 60 -9.50 15.79 -6.01
C TYR A 60 -9.02 17.24 -6.23
N PRO A 61 -7.71 17.47 -6.54
CA PRO A 61 -7.21 18.84 -6.69
C PRO A 61 -7.82 19.53 -7.91
N ASP A 62 -8.40 20.74 -7.71
CA ASP A 62 -9.09 21.52 -8.77
C ASP A 62 -8.19 21.74 -10.01
N ALA A 63 -6.90 22.06 -9.78
CA ALA A 63 -5.94 22.25 -10.86
C ALA A 63 -5.71 20.99 -11.72
N ALA A 64 -5.97 19.79 -11.19
CA ALA A 64 -5.92 18.56 -11.94
C ALA A 64 -7.18 18.33 -12.79
N GLY A 65 -8.33 18.92 -12.37
CA GLY A 65 -9.61 18.83 -13.06
C GLY A 65 -9.56 19.41 -14.47
N ASP A 66 -8.91 20.57 -14.64
CA ASP A 66 -8.76 21.23 -15.93
C ASP A 66 -8.06 20.36 -17.01
N TYR A 67 -7.27 19.41 -16.58
CA TYR A 67 -6.53 18.50 -17.43
C TYR A 67 -7.04 17.04 -17.35
N GLY A 68 -8.08 16.77 -16.56
CA GLY A 68 -8.64 15.44 -16.38
C GLY A 68 -7.60 14.40 -15.96
N VAL A 69 -6.78 14.73 -14.95
CA VAL A 69 -5.61 13.95 -14.56
C VAL A 69 -6.02 12.77 -13.68
N GLU A 70 -5.67 11.58 -14.05
CA GLU A 70 -5.83 10.39 -13.20
C GLU A 70 -4.47 9.82 -12.80
N GLY A 71 -4.39 9.26 -11.60
CA GLY A 71 -3.14 8.71 -11.12
C GLY A 71 -3.24 8.14 -9.71
N SER A 72 -2.10 7.77 -9.17
CA SER A 72 -2.01 7.24 -7.82
C SER A 72 -0.74 7.70 -7.11
N VAL A 73 -0.81 7.76 -5.79
CA VAL A 73 0.34 7.98 -4.93
C VAL A 73 0.45 6.85 -3.91
N VAL A 74 1.66 6.36 -3.69
CA VAL A 74 1.97 5.43 -2.60
C VAL A 74 2.51 6.26 -1.44
N MET A 75 1.69 6.36 -0.40
CA MET A 75 2.07 7.01 0.85
C MET A 75 2.66 6.00 1.80
N THR A 76 3.79 6.35 2.40
CA THR A 76 4.42 5.59 3.49
C THR A 76 4.27 6.35 4.80
N PHE A 77 3.94 5.64 5.85
CA PHE A 77 3.88 6.17 7.21
C PHE A 77 4.11 5.06 8.23
N PHE A 78 4.36 5.43 9.47
CA PHE A 78 4.48 4.47 10.56
C PHE A 78 3.26 4.56 11.47
N VAL A 79 2.80 3.39 11.89
CA VAL A 79 1.86 3.24 13.00
C VAL A 79 2.71 2.98 14.25
N GLU A 80 2.68 3.91 15.18
CA GLU A 80 3.42 3.81 16.44
C GLU A 80 2.77 2.80 17.40
N LYS A 81 3.44 2.48 18.48
CA LYS A 81 2.96 1.50 19.49
C LYS A 81 1.64 1.93 20.13
N ASP A 82 1.36 3.22 20.18
CA ASP A 82 0.12 3.81 20.72
C ASP A 82 -0.96 4.02 19.64
N GLY A 83 -0.68 3.62 18.39
CA GLY A 83 -1.56 3.76 17.25
C GLY A 83 -1.49 5.10 16.51
N SER A 84 -0.72 6.08 17.00
CA SER A 84 -0.51 7.34 16.31
C SER A 84 0.27 7.15 15.01
N LEU A 85 0.11 8.09 14.06
CA LEU A 85 0.80 8.04 12.77
C LEU A 85 1.97 9.01 12.74
N SER A 86 3.10 8.56 12.22
CA SER A 86 4.33 9.35 12.11
C SER A 86 5.05 9.17 10.77
N GLU A 87 6.02 10.01 10.48
CA GLU A 87 6.90 9.95 9.30
C GLU A 87 6.13 9.76 7.97
N ILE A 88 5.10 10.58 7.76
CA ILE A 88 4.26 10.52 6.57
C ILE A 88 5.03 11.07 5.38
N SER A 89 5.24 10.25 4.36
CA SER A 89 5.94 10.60 3.11
C SER A 89 5.26 10.00 1.89
N ALA A 90 5.43 10.64 0.73
CA ALA A 90 5.07 10.08 -0.56
C ALA A 90 6.31 9.41 -1.16
N ASN A 91 6.24 8.13 -1.49
CA ASN A 91 7.37 7.38 -2.04
C ASN A 91 7.30 7.24 -3.56
N ASP A 92 6.10 7.06 -4.08
CA ASP A 92 5.88 6.87 -5.51
C ASP A 92 4.60 7.60 -5.91
N CYS A 93 4.67 8.36 -7.00
CA CYS A 93 3.52 9.02 -7.58
C CYS A 93 3.49 8.78 -9.08
N LYS A 94 2.44 8.11 -9.53
CA LYS A 94 2.24 7.77 -10.92
C LYS A 94 1.06 8.55 -11.47
N ILE A 95 1.30 9.31 -12.55
CA ILE A 95 0.26 9.91 -13.36
C ILE A 95 -0.04 8.94 -14.49
N ASP A 96 -1.25 8.40 -14.49
CA ASP A 96 -1.65 7.34 -15.42
C ASP A 96 -2.25 7.91 -16.70
N ARG A 97 -3.05 8.99 -16.58
CA ARG A 97 -3.81 9.52 -17.72
C ARG A 97 -4.06 11.01 -17.60
N PHE A 98 -4.17 11.64 -18.77
CA PHE A 98 -4.72 12.99 -18.99
C PHE A 98 -5.90 12.84 -19.95
N ASN A 99 -7.03 13.40 -19.62
CA ASN A 99 -8.27 13.18 -20.38
C ASN A 99 -8.72 14.41 -21.17
N THR A 100 -7.80 15.31 -21.51
CA THR A 100 -8.13 16.52 -22.28
C THR A 100 -7.17 16.75 -23.43
N THR A 101 -7.71 17.32 -24.54
CA THR A 101 -6.92 17.86 -25.65
C THR A 101 -5.98 18.99 -25.19
N LYS A 102 -6.32 19.68 -24.11
CA LYS A 102 -5.50 20.75 -23.52
C LYS A 102 -4.09 20.27 -23.17
N PHE A 103 -3.95 19.07 -22.58
CA PHE A 103 -2.63 18.53 -22.27
C PHE A 103 -1.83 18.18 -23.52
N SER A 104 -2.47 17.60 -24.55
CA SER A 104 -1.79 17.22 -25.80
C SER A 104 -1.36 18.43 -26.64
N GLN A 105 -1.97 19.61 -26.43
CA GLN A 105 -1.60 20.85 -27.09
C GLN A 105 -0.40 21.57 -26.42
N GLU A 106 -0.05 21.15 -25.20
CA GLU A 106 1.11 21.73 -24.50
C GLU A 106 2.43 21.22 -25.09
N THR A 107 3.48 22.03 -25.00
CA THR A 107 4.82 21.62 -25.41
C THR A 107 5.32 20.47 -24.52
N GLU A 108 6.23 19.65 -25.04
CA GLU A 108 6.80 18.50 -24.29
C GLU A 108 7.41 18.95 -22.94
N SER A 109 8.11 20.07 -22.95
CA SER A 109 8.67 20.66 -21.71
C SER A 109 7.57 20.98 -20.69
N LYS A 110 6.46 21.59 -21.16
CA LYS A 110 5.32 21.95 -20.31
C LYS A 110 4.58 20.71 -19.81
N GLN A 111 4.39 19.71 -20.65
CA GLN A 111 3.80 18.44 -20.25
C GLN A 111 4.61 17.77 -19.13
N LYS A 112 5.94 17.77 -19.22
CA LYS A 112 6.82 17.24 -18.17
C LYS A 112 6.72 18.01 -16.85
N GLU A 113 6.61 19.34 -16.94
CA GLU A 113 6.40 20.19 -15.76
C GLU A 113 5.04 19.91 -15.10
N LEU A 114 3.96 19.86 -15.90
CA LEU A 114 2.61 19.57 -15.42
C LEU A 114 2.52 18.21 -14.72
N LYS A 115 3.14 17.16 -15.28
CA LYS A 115 3.23 15.85 -14.61
C LYS A 115 3.84 15.94 -13.21
N LYS A 116 4.92 16.70 -13.05
CA LYS A 116 5.56 16.92 -11.74
C LYS A 116 4.64 17.70 -10.79
N GLN A 117 3.96 18.71 -11.28
CA GLN A 117 3.05 19.54 -10.48
C GLN A 117 1.87 18.68 -9.97
N PHE A 118 1.24 17.90 -10.84
CA PHE A 118 0.14 17.02 -10.44
C PHE A 118 0.58 15.93 -9.49
N ALA A 119 1.75 15.33 -9.69
CA ALA A 119 2.33 14.38 -8.76
C ALA A 119 2.50 14.98 -7.36
N LEU A 120 2.97 16.23 -7.29
CA LEU A 120 3.11 16.96 -6.02
C LEU A 120 1.76 17.27 -5.37
N LEU A 121 0.74 17.65 -6.16
CA LEU A 121 -0.61 17.88 -5.64
C LEU A 121 -1.22 16.61 -5.06
N PHE A 122 -1.11 15.49 -5.74
CA PHE A 122 -1.58 14.19 -5.25
C PHE A 122 -0.83 13.75 -3.97
N ALA A 123 0.49 13.98 -3.92
CA ALA A 123 1.28 13.69 -2.73
C ALA A 123 0.87 14.55 -1.52
N LYS A 124 0.65 15.85 -1.74
CA LYS A 124 0.17 16.78 -0.69
C LYS A 124 -1.20 16.38 -0.16
N GLU A 125 -2.12 16.04 -1.07
CA GLU A 125 -3.46 15.62 -0.69
C GLU A 125 -3.44 14.27 0.04
N GLY A 126 -2.67 13.31 -0.44
CA GLY A 126 -2.47 12.02 0.25
C GLY A 126 -1.94 12.22 1.68
N ALA A 127 -0.94 13.08 1.86
CA ALA A 127 -0.41 13.40 3.18
C ALA A 127 -1.45 14.10 4.08
N ARG A 128 -2.26 15.02 3.52
CA ARG A 128 -3.35 15.70 4.24
C ARG A 128 -4.38 14.69 4.76
N VAL A 129 -4.80 13.76 3.93
CA VAL A 129 -5.80 12.76 4.29
C VAL A 129 -5.27 11.81 5.35
N ILE A 130 -4.01 11.34 5.24
CA ILE A 130 -3.42 10.46 6.25
C ILE A 130 -3.32 11.16 7.61
N ARG A 131 -2.96 12.46 7.66
CA ARG A 131 -2.93 13.22 8.92
C ARG A 131 -4.30 13.38 9.58
N LYS A 132 -5.39 13.22 8.84
CA LYS A 132 -6.77 13.23 9.38
C LYS A 132 -7.23 11.87 9.88
N MET A 133 -6.48 10.80 9.65
CA MET A 133 -6.87 9.47 10.10
C MET A 133 -6.89 9.40 11.63
N PRO A 134 -7.83 8.64 12.21
CA PRO A 134 -7.81 8.33 13.64
C PRO A 134 -6.60 7.46 13.97
N LYS A 135 -6.37 7.24 15.27
CA LYS A 135 -5.38 6.26 15.71
C LYS A 135 -5.69 4.89 15.13
N TRP A 136 -4.67 4.22 14.63
CA TRP A 136 -4.74 2.85 14.12
C TRP A 136 -4.63 1.83 15.25
N MET A 137 -5.04 0.62 15.00
CA MET A 137 -4.71 -0.53 15.83
C MET A 137 -3.24 -0.89 15.54
N PRO A 138 -2.33 -0.82 16.55
CA PRO A 138 -0.92 -1.07 16.31
C PRO A 138 -0.64 -2.53 15.99
N GLY A 139 0.40 -2.77 15.22
CA GLY A 139 0.92 -4.12 15.03
C GLY A 139 1.39 -4.73 16.34
N LYS A 140 1.33 -6.04 16.45
CA LYS A 140 1.82 -6.77 17.63
C LYS A 140 2.70 -7.94 17.22
N VAL A 141 3.74 -8.19 18.02
CA VAL A 141 4.58 -9.38 17.95
C VAL A 141 4.60 -9.99 19.34
N ASN A 142 4.17 -11.24 19.44
CA ASN A 142 4.05 -11.95 20.73
C ASN A 142 3.28 -11.14 21.80
N GLY A 143 2.16 -10.53 21.40
CA GLY A 143 1.28 -9.72 22.25
C GLY A 143 1.77 -8.30 22.54
N LYS A 144 3.00 -7.95 22.22
CA LYS A 144 3.58 -6.61 22.45
C LYS A 144 3.39 -5.71 21.24
N SER A 145 2.87 -4.49 21.44
CA SER A 145 2.73 -3.50 20.38
C SER A 145 4.09 -3.11 19.78
N VAL A 146 4.15 -3.06 18.46
CA VAL A 146 5.36 -2.71 17.70
C VAL A 146 5.06 -1.61 16.70
N ARG A 147 6.04 -0.75 16.46
CA ARG A 147 6.01 0.24 15.40
C ARG A 147 5.98 -0.48 14.05
N THR A 148 5.03 -0.11 13.19
CA THR A 148 4.79 -0.82 11.92
C THR A 148 4.80 0.17 10.76
N LYS A 149 5.61 -0.09 9.73
CA LYS A 149 5.61 0.65 8.48
C LYS A 149 4.43 0.22 7.61
N ILE A 150 3.67 1.19 7.10
CA ILE A 150 2.54 0.98 6.21
C ILE A 150 2.80 1.69 4.88
N ASN A 151 2.47 1.02 3.78
CA ASN A 151 2.40 1.60 2.45
C ASN A 151 0.93 1.58 2.02
N GLN A 152 0.36 2.77 1.84
CA GLN A 152 -1.02 2.94 1.40
C GLN A 152 -1.07 3.58 0.04
N ARG A 153 -1.62 2.88 -0.95
CA ARG A 153 -1.91 3.46 -2.26
C ARG A 153 -3.20 4.26 -2.19
N ILE A 154 -3.16 5.48 -2.72
CA ILE A 154 -4.32 6.36 -2.88
C ILE A 154 -4.45 6.66 -4.37
N THR A 155 -5.62 6.39 -4.93
CA THR A 155 -5.92 6.62 -6.35
C THR A 155 -6.78 7.86 -6.50
N PHE A 156 -6.46 8.67 -7.50
CA PHE A 156 -7.19 9.87 -7.89
C PHE A 156 -7.83 9.63 -9.25
N SER A 157 -9.14 9.71 -9.30
CA SER A 157 -9.93 9.60 -10.54
C SER A 157 -10.66 10.92 -10.79
N ASP A 158 -10.79 11.30 -12.05
CA ASP A 158 -11.50 12.51 -12.45
C ASP A 158 -12.99 12.38 -12.05
N PRO A 159 -13.51 13.29 -11.20
CA PRO A 159 -14.91 13.24 -10.77
C PRO A 159 -15.90 13.63 -11.88
N ASN A 160 -15.42 14.20 -13.01
CA ASN A 160 -16.26 14.65 -14.12
C ASN A 160 -16.37 13.65 -15.27
N LYS A 161 -16.00 12.42 -15.03
CA LYS A 161 -15.95 11.36 -16.04
C LYS A 161 -17.19 10.48 -16.02
#